data_7afdc04c7471dd46b0de4d8921b9dfec
#
_entry.id   7afdc04c7471dd46b0de4d8921b9dfec
#
_cell.length_a   1.000
_cell.length_b   1.000
_cell.length_c   1.000
_cell.angle_alpha   90.00
_cell.angle_beta   90.00
_cell.angle_gamma   90.00
#
_symmetry.space_group_name_H-M   'P 1'
#
loop_
_entity.id
_entity.type
_entity.pdbx_description
1 polymer ?
#
loop_
_entity_poly.entity_id
_entity_poly.type
_entity_poly.pdbx_seq_one_letter_code
_entity_poly.pdbx_strand_id
1 'polypeptide(L)'
;MRVVIQRAGHASVTINGTCKASIGKGLMILVGILRIFDDENGVMNKSILEADGEILVISQFTLHASTKKGNRPSYIRAARPEISVPLYEQFCRELSLALGKEIGTGEFGADMKVELMNDGPVTICIDTKNKE
;
A
#
# COMPACT_ATOMS: atom_id res chain seq x y z
N MET A 1 -3.43 10.80 7.01
CA MET A 1 -2.69 9.87 6.11
C MET A 1 -3.61 9.53 4.96
N ARG A 2 -3.09 9.38 3.77
CA ARG A 2 -3.84 8.87 2.62
C ARG A 2 -3.31 7.53 2.21
N VAL A 3 -4.21 6.69 1.77
CA VAL A 3 -3.96 5.28 1.58
C VAL A 3 -4.66 4.77 0.33
N VAL A 4 -3.96 4.00 -0.50
CA VAL A 4 -4.53 3.26 -1.64
C VAL A 4 -4.21 1.79 -1.47
N ILE A 5 -5.21 0.93 -1.48
CA ILE A 5 -5.08 -0.52 -1.33
C ILE A 5 -5.45 -1.18 -2.65
N GLN A 6 -4.59 -2.06 -3.12
CA GLN A 6 -4.85 -2.85 -4.33
C GLN A 6 -4.70 -4.33 -4.02
N ARG A 7 -5.75 -5.11 -4.32
CA ARG A 7 -5.67 -6.57 -4.30
C ARG A 7 -4.78 -7.02 -5.46
N ALA A 8 -3.78 -7.82 -5.17
CA ALA A 8 -2.80 -8.27 -6.14
C ALA A 8 -2.68 -9.80 -6.16
N GLY A 9 -2.58 -10.38 -7.34
CA GLY A 9 -2.18 -11.77 -7.52
C GLY A 9 -0.70 -11.97 -7.21
N HIS A 10 0.11 -10.98 -7.53
CA HIS A 10 1.50 -10.82 -7.09
C HIS A 10 1.89 -9.34 -7.15
N ALA A 11 2.94 -8.96 -6.42
CA ALA A 11 3.56 -7.65 -6.56
C ALA A 11 5.03 -7.69 -6.17
N SER A 12 5.83 -6.79 -6.74
CA SER A 12 7.24 -6.65 -6.42
C SER A 12 7.68 -5.19 -6.48
N VAL A 13 8.77 -4.88 -5.79
CA VAL A 13 9.45 -3.60 -5.87
C VAL A 13 10.92 -3.81 -6.15
N THR A 14 11.44 -3.11 -7.16
CA THR A 14 12.84 -3.15 -7.60
C THR A 14 13.48 -1.78 -7.41
N ILE A 15 14.68 -1.76 -6.85
CA ILE A 15 15.49 -0.56 -6.61
C ILE A 15 16.87 -0.82 -7.17
N ASN A 16 17.38 0.09 -8.03
CA ASN A 16 18.67 -0.04 -8.69
C ASN A 16 18.89 -1.40 -9.36
N GLY A 17 17.86 -1.93 -10.03
CA GLY A 17 17.91 -3.21 -10.72
C GLY A 17 17.83 -4.46 -9.82
N THR A 18 17.74 -4.29 -8.50
CA THR A 18 17.63 -5.39 -7.53
C THR A 18 16.24 -5.44 -6.94
N CYS A 19 15.61 -6.62 -6.94
CA CYS A 19 14.33 -6.84 -6.28
C CYS A 19 14.50 -6.69 -4.76
N LYS A 20 13.87 -5.66 -4.18
CA LYS A 20 13.90 -5.37 -2.75
C LYS A 20 12.93 -6.25 -1.98
N ALA A 21 11.73 -6.43 -2.51
CA ALA A 21 10.69 -7.26 -1.92
C ALA A 21 9.72 -7.75 -3.00
N SER A 22 9.16 -8.93 -2.80
CA SER A 22 8.08 -9.47 -3.61
C SER A 22 7.09 -10.24 -2.76
N ILE A 23 5.84 -10.27 -3.21
CA ILE A 23 4.75 -11.01 -2.57
C ILE A 23 4.00 -11.84 -3.60
N GLY A 24 3.39 -12.94 -3.18
CA GLY A 24 2.38 -13.67 -3.92
C GLY A 24 1.00 -13.00 -3.80
N LYS A 25 -0.05 -13.81 -3.76
CA LYS A 25 -1.43 -13.31 -3.56
C LYS A 25 -1.54 -12.52 -2.26
N GLY A 26 -2.05 -11.30 -2.34
CA GLY A 26 -2.17 -10.44 -1.18
C GLY A 26 -2.52 -9.01 -1.51
N LEU A 27 -1.94 -8.10 -0.75
CA LEU A 27 -2.21 -6.67 -0.89
C LEU A 27 -0.92 -5.89 -1.13
N MET A 28 -0.90 -5.10 -2.17
CA MET A 28 0.01 -3.97 -2.32
C MET A 28 -0.66 -2.77 -1.65
N ILE A 29 -0.11 -2.37 -0.51
CA ILE A 29 -0.85 -1.58 0.43
C ILE A 29 -0.38 -0.31 0.80
N LEU A 30 -1.53 0.10 1.38
CA LEU A 30 -1.68 1.13 2.41
C LEU A 30 -2.95 0.87 3.26
N VAL A 31 -2.80 0.35 4.46
CA VAL A 31 -3.71 0.23 5.62
C VAL A 31 -5.18 -0.12 5.45
N GLY A 32 -5.53 -1.15 6.13
CA GLY A 32 -6.87 -1.49 6.63
C GLY A 32 -7.14 -2.99 6.50
N ILE A 33 -7.64 -3.60 7.58
CA ILE A 33 -8.20 -4.95 7.49
C ILE A 33 -9.54 -4.83 6.77
N LEU A 34 -9.49 -4.88 5.45
CA LEU A 34 -10.69 -4.89 4.61
C LEU A 34 -11.02 -6.32 4.21
N ARG A 35 -12.30 -6.61 4.01
CA ARG A 35 -12.80 -7.88 3.50
C ARG A 35 -12.98 -7.78 1.99
N ILE A 36 -11.88 -7.89 1.24
CA ILE A 36 -11.85 -7.72 -0.22
C ILE A 36 -11.35 -8.95 -0.97
N PHE A 37 -11.21 -10.08 -0.29
CA PHE A 37 -10.91 -11.38 -0.90
C PHE A 37 -12.18 -12.22 -1.00
N ASP A 38 -12.32 -12.93 -2.10
CA ASP A 38 -13.49 -13.74 -2.36
C ASP A 38 -13.56 -14.97 -1.43
N ASP A 39 -14.76 -15.25 -0.95
CA ASP A 39 -15.09 -16.49 -0.26
C ASP A 39 -15.38 -17.63 -1.27
N GLU A 40 -15.86 -18.76 -0.78
CA GLU A 40 -16.18 -19.95 -1.60
C GLU A 40 -17.33 -19.71 -2.61
N ASN A 41 -18.10 -18.65 -2.41
CA ASN A 41 -19.22 -18.26 -3.27
C ASN A 41 -18.86 -17.11 -4.24
N GLY A 42 -17.59 -16.68 -4.27
CA GLY A 42 -17.12 -15.54 -5.09
C GLY A 42 -17.57 -14.19 -4.56
N VAL A 43 -17.88 -14.07 -3.27
CA VAL A 43 -18.25 -12.82 -2.61
C VAL A 43 -17.06 -12.26 -1.85
N MET A 44 -16.75 -10.97 -2.01
CA MET A 44 -15.70 -10.27 -1.27
C MET A 44 -16.06 -10.17 0.22
N ASN A 45 -15.69 -11.20 0.99
CA ASN A 45 -16.09 -11.39 2.38
C ASN A 45 -14.94 -11.82 3.30
N LYS A 46 -13.80 -12.21 2.74
CA LYS A 46 -12.62 -12.60 3.51
C LYS A 46 -11.65 -11.45 3.70
N SER A 47 -11.07 -11.36 4.89
CA SER A 47 -9.94 -10.48 5.19
C SER A 47 -8.64 -11.07 4.63
N ILE A 48 -7.56 -10.28 4.64
CA ILE A 48 -6.22 -10.77 4.28
C ILE A 48 -5.74 -11.89 5.21
N LEU A 49 -6.14 -11.87 6.48
CA LEU A 49 -5.80 -12.91 7.46
C LEU A 49 -6.48 -14.24 7.08
N GLU A 50 -7.77 -14.20 6.75
CA GLU A 50 -8.54 -15.38 6.33
C GLU A 50 -8.09 -15.92 4.97
N ALA A 51 -7.57 -15.07 4.11
CA ALA A 51 -7.01 -15.42 2.80
C ALA A 51 -5.54 -15.88 2.87
N ASP A 52 -4.91 -15.85 4.05
CA ASP A 52 -3.48 -16.09 4.28
C ASP A 52 -2.57 -15.29 3.33
N GLY A 53 -2.98 -14.07 3.03
CA GLY A 53 -2.30 -13.19 2.07
C GLY A 53 -1.03 -12.54 2.63
N GLU A 54 -0.25 -11.94 1.74
CA GLU A 54 0.96 -11.19 2.05
C GLU A 54 0.74 -9.69 1.84
N ILE A 55 1.60 -8.87 2.43
CA ILE A 55 1.52 -7.40 2.30
C ILE A 55 2.84 -6.84 1.76
N LEU A 56 2.75 -5.97 0.75
CA LEU A 56 3.84 -5.14 0.26
C LEU A 56 3.49 -3.66 0.48
N VAL A 57 4.30 -2.94 1.25
CA VAL A 57 4.09 -1.51 1.55
C VAL A 57 5.10 -0.65 0.81
N ILE A 58 4.60 0.30 0.03
CA ILE A 58 5.41 1.27 -0.71
C ILE A 58 5.06 2.68 -0.25
N SER A 59 6.06 3.46 0.15
CA SER A 59 5.87 4.87 0.47
C SER A 59 5.55 5.68 -0.80
N GLN A 60 4.52 6.54 -0.74
CA GLN A 60 4.07 7.31 -1.90
C GLN A 60 3.59 8.71 -1.48
N PHE A 61 4.50 9.69 -1.42
CA PHE A 61 4.16 11.06 -1.00
C PHE A 61 3.26 11.77 -2.02
N THR A 62 3.30 11.37 -3.28
CA THR A 62 2.48 11.96 -4.35
C THR A 62 0.97 11.71 -4.18
N LEU A 63 0.55 10.84 -3.26
CA LEU A 63 -0.86 10.72 -2.86
C LEU A 63 -1.42 12.03 -2.26
N HIS A 64 -0.54 12.94 -1.79
CA HIS A 64 -0.90 14.27 -1.31
C HIS A 64 -0.87 15.34 -2.40
N ALA A 65 -0.69 14.96 -3.66
CA ALA A 65 -0.68 15.88 -4.80
C ALA A 65 -1.98 16.70 -4.89
N SER A 66 -1.83 17.96 -5.27
CA SER A 66 -2.95 18.83 -5.61
C SER A 66 -2.80 19.30 -7.06
N THR A 67 -3.84 19.10 -7.85
CA THR A 67 -3.93 19.53 -9.25
C THR A 67 -4.87 20.72 -9.45
N LYS A 68 -5.22 21.42 -8.35
CA LYS A 68 -6.18 22.55 -8.39
C LYS A 68 -5.69 23.75 -9.22
N LYS A 69 -4.37 23.88 -9.40
CA LYS A 69 -3.77 25.00 -10.14
C LYS A 69 -2.86 24.48 -11.24
N GLY A 70 -3.43 24.31 -12.45
CA GLY A 70 -2.70 23.91 -13.66
C GLY A 70 -2.31 22.43 -13.72
N ASN A 71 -1.55 22.06 -14.78
CA ASN A 71 -1.23 20.67 -15.12
C ASN A 71 -0.06 20.08 -14.35
N ARG A 72 0.68 20.88 -13.55
CA ARG A 72 1.78 20.41 -12.71
C ARG A 72 1.26 20.14 -11.30
N PRO A 73 1.32 18.90 -10.81
CA PRO A 73 0.93 18.58 -9.44
C PRO A 73 1.78 19.34 -8.40
N SER A 74 1.14 19.84 -7.35
CA SER A 74 1.80 20.46 -6.21
C SER A 74 1.83 19.47 -5.03
N TYR A 75 2.98 19.30 -4.41
CA TYR A 75 3.20 18.40 -3.27
C TYR A 75 3.35 19.11 -1.93
N ILE A 76 2.99 20.39 -1.85
CA ILE A 76 3.14 21.23 -0.64
C ILE A 76 2.42 20.65 0.60
N ARG A 77 1.45 19.75 0.39
CA ARG A 77 0.71 19.08 1.46
C ARG A 77 1.37 17.82 1.98
N ALA A 78 2.39 17.32 1.30
CA ALA A 78 3.16 16.17 1.77
C ALA A 78 3.97 16.55 3.01
N ALA A 79 3.99 15.70 4.01
CA ALA A 79 4.83 15.90 5.18
C ALA A 79 6.32 15.75 4.80
N ARG A 80 7.17 16.49 5.52
CA ARG A 80 8.62 16.39 5.34
C ARG A 80 9.14 15.03 5.83
N PRO A 81 10.30 14.56 5.32
CA PRO A 81 10.87 13.26 5.69
C PRO A 81 11.01 13.05 7.20
N GLU A 82 11.40 14.08 7.95
CA GLU A 82 11.60 14.02 9.41
C GLU A 82 10.33 13.60 10.17
N ILE A 83 9.16 13.83 9.56
CA ILE A 83 7.85 13.44 10.12
C ILE A 83 7.34 12.17 9.46
N SER A 84 7.47 12.06 8.14
CA SER A 84 6.85 10.98 7.38
C SER A 84 7.59 9.65 7.50
N VAL A 85 8.92 9.66 7.62
CA VAL A 85 9.71 8.42 7.77
C VAL A 85 9.35 7.66 9.06
N PRO A 86 9.42 8.27 10.26
CA PRO A 86 9.05 7.57 11.50
C PRO A 86 7.60 7.05 11.48
N LEU A 87 6.67 7.81 10.90
CA LEU A 87 5.26 7.37 10.79
C LEU A 87 5.10 6.20 9.83
N TYR A 88 5.84 6.19 8.72
CA TYR A 88 5.86 5.07 7.78
C TYR A 88 6.41 3.80 8.42
N GLU A 89 7.53 3.91 9.14
CA GLU A 89 8.15 2.79 9.84
C GLU A 89 7.24 2.23 10.94
N GLN A 90 6.63 3.11 11.73
CA GLN A 90 5.64 2.70 12.74
C GLN A 90 4.48 1.96 12.09
N PHE A 91 3.98 2.50 10.99
CA PHE A 91 2.91 1.90 10.22
C PHE A 91 3.26 0.48 9.74
N CYS A 92 4.46 0.28 9.20
CA CYS A 92 4.94 -1.03 8.77
C CYS A 92 5.04 -2.02 9.95
N ARG A 93 5.51 -1.55 11.11
CA ARG A 93 5.55 -2.38 12.33
C ARG A 93 4.17 -2.83 12.79
N GLU A 94 3.21 -1.89 12.86
CA GLU A 94 1.83 -2.19 13.26
C GLU A 94 1.15 -3.17 12.30
N LEU A 95 1.40 -3.03 10.99
CA LEU A 95 0.89 -3.97 9.99
C LEU A 95 1.48 -5.37 10.16
N SER A 96 2.78 -5.48 10.37
CA SER A 96 3.43 -6.78 10.58
C SER A 96 2.89 -7.48 11.83
N LEU A 97 2.69 -6.71 12.92
CA LEU A 97 2.08 -7.22 14.15
C LEU A 97 0.64 -7.70 13.90
N ALA A 98 -0.17 -6.89 13.21
CA ALA A 98 -1.56 -7.24 12.92
C ALA A 98 -1.70 -8.43 11.97
N LEU A 99 -0.78 -8.57 11.01
CA LEU A 99 -0.76 -9.70 10.08
C LEU A 99 -0.23 -10.99 10.72
N GLY A 100 0.60 -10.87 11.77
CA GLY A 100 1.27 -11.99 12.42
C GLY A 100 2.45 -12.56 11.65
N LYS A 101 2.95 -11.85 10.61
CA LYS A 101 4.12 -12.21 9.80
C LYS A 101 4.81 -10.98 9.24
N GLU A 102 6.05 -11.16 8.76
CA GLU A 102 6.78 -10.08 8.10
C GLU A 102 6.05 -9.58 6.86
N ILE A 103 6.18 -8.28 6.59
CA ILE A 103 5.68 -7.63 5.39
C ILE A 103 6.83 -7.24 4.47
N GLY A 104 6.57 -7.22 3.16
CA GLY A 104 7.50 -6.62 2.20
C GLY A 104 7.44 -5.09 2.29
N THR A 105 8.57 -4.42 2.15
CA THR A 105 8.65 -2.96 2.10
C THR A 105 9.56 -2.49 0.99
N GLY A 106 9.26 -1.31 0.42
CA GLY A 106 10.22 -0.57 -0.39
C GLY A 106 11.24 0.18 0.48
N GLU A 107 11.82 1.21 -0.09
CA GLU A 107 12.75 2.11 0.57
C GLU A 107 12.24 3.55 0.45
N PHE A 108 12.08 4.23 1.58
CA PHE A 108 11.55 5.60 1.60
C PHE A 108 12.44 6.55 0.81
N GLY A 109 11.86 7.26 -0.17
CA GLY A 109 12.57 8.25 -0.99
C GLY A 109 13.40 7.68 -2.14
N ALA A 110 13.49 6.37 -2.30
CA ALA A 110 14.18 5.74 -3.43
C ALA A 110 13.37 5.84 -4.74
N ASP A 111 14.07 5.75 -5.87
CA ASP A 111 13.43 5.50 -7.16
C ASP A 111 13.07 4.01 -7.26
N MET A 112 11.78 3.72 -7.10
CA MET A 112 11.26 2.35 -7.04
C MET A 112 10.49 2.01 -8.32
N LYS A 113 10.80 0.87 -8.92
CA LYS A 113 10.00 0.25 -9.98
C LYS A 113 9.09 -0.78 -9.33
N VAL A 114 7.81 -0.45 -9.27
CA VAL A 114 6.78 -1.31 -8.66
C VAL A 114 6.00 -2.00 -9.77
N GLU A 115 6.01 -3.32 -9.72
CA GLU A 115 5.21 -4.16 -10.61
C GLU A 115 4.13 -4.87 -9.78
N LEU A 116 2.91 -4.90 -10.29
CA LEU A 116 1.83 -5.65 -9.68
C LEU A 116 0.86 -6.16 -10.75
N MET A 117 0.27 -7.29 -10.49
CA MET A 117 -0.90 -7.77 -11.23
C MET A 117 -2.14 -7.49 -10.37
N ASN A 118 -2.96 -6.52 -10.79
CA ASN A 118 -4.25 -6.29 -10.15
C ASN A 118 -5.16 -7.51 -10.31
N ASP A 119 -5.72 -7.95 -9.20
CA ASP A 119 -6.67 -9.05 -9.16
C ASP A 119 -8.09 -8.48 -8.97
N GLY A 120 -8.83 -8.42 -10.07
CA GLY A 120 -10.19 -7.90 -10.07
C GLY A 120 -10.50 -6.89 -11.18
N PRO A 121 -10.01 -5.64 -11.25
CA PRO A 121 -9.22 -4.92 -10.24
C PRO A 121 -10.04 -4.56 -9.01
N VAL A 122 -9.40 -4.53 -7.85
CA VAL A 122 -9.97 -4.02 -6.60
C VAL A 122 -9.01 -2.98 -6.03
N THR A 123 -9.46 -1.73 -5.96
CA THR A 123 -8.68 -0.59 -5.47
C THR A 123 -9.52 0.21 -4.50
N ILE A 124 -9.01 0.39 -3.27
CA ILE A 124 -9.68 1.14 -2.21
C ILE A 124 -8.82 2.35 -1.84
N CYS A 125 -9.42 3.52 -1.77
CA CYS A 125 -8.77 4.75 -1.32
C CYS A 125 -9.31 5.15 0.05
N ILE A 126 -8.42 5.47 0.98
CA ILE A 126 -8.78 5.92 2.33
C ILE A 126 -8.08 7.23 2.63
N ASP A 127 -8.80 8.23 3.15
CA ASP A 127 -8.22 9.42 3.77
C ASP A 127 -8.57 9.41 5.27
N THR A 128 -7.55 9.33 6.14
CA THR A 128 -7.78 9.27 7.58
C THR A 128 -8.35 10.56 8.18
N LYS A 129 -8.30 11.68 7.45
CA LYS A 129 -8.90 12.96 7.85
C LYS A 129 -10.34 13.12 7.38
N ASN A 130 -10.67 12.48 6.25
CA ASN A 130 -12.00 12.55 5.64
C ASN A 130 -12.46 11.11 5.37
N LYS A 131 -12.83 10.42 6.43
CA LYS A 131 -13.40 9.08 6.34
C LYS A 131 -14.79 9.17 5.72
N GLU A 132 -15.01 8.43 4.66
CA GLU A 132 -16.30 8.20 4.05
C GLU A 132 -16.87 6.86 4.49
#